data_64857a8611bc2cbe77d1bd457b2ec10c
#
_entry.id   64857a8611bc2cbe77d1bd457b2ec10c
#
_cell.length_a   1.000
_cell.length_b   1.000
_cell.length_c   1.000
_cell.angle_alpha   90.00
_cell.angle_beta   90.00
_cell.angle_gamma   90.00
#
_symmetry.space_group_name_H-M   'P 1'
#
loop_
_entity.id
_entity.type
_entity.pdbx_description
1 polymer ?
#
loop_
_entity_poly.entity_id
_entity_poly.type
_entity_poly.pdbx_seq_one_letter_code
_entity_poly.pdbx_strand_id
1 'polypeptide(L)'
;MSFLRRRLIGGGGDDSPSDISRESSPGPDGQQAANLLISAKQLDTLKKKGKRGKKYNAWVFGLGGLFGLVVAGFFASSNDLIDMKSLENVNLESIMDALPANFVRSAQQLQKTERDAVNYDSFAVGLYARKQGIKAKHPVIMIPGVISTGLESWSTEEGSRQYFRKRLWGSWSMMRALVLDKATWKRHVMLDKTTGMDPPGVKLRAAQGFDAADFFITGYWIWNKILENLATIGYDPGNAFTAAYDWRMTYLNYEIRDQYFTRLKSHIEVAKKVSDEKAVLLSHSMGSQVLYYFLHWVEAEGYGNGGPGWVEEYIDSWINISGCMLGALKDVPAVLSGEMKDTAQLNAFAVYGLEKFLSRYERAEIFRAMPGLSSMLPMGGNAVWGDETGAPDDVEGQNGTYGNFLRFRNANSTLTSKNLTVTDTLPFLFKNTEQWYKDMILSSYSHGVAHNTKQVEDNQQIPAKWVNPLESRLPLAPSLKVYCFYGIGKATERAYYYRTDDEPLSGLNVTLDTAIMGGDIDHGVVMGEGDGTVNLLSSGYMCSKGWKMKRYNPAGVQVKTVEMLHEPDRFSPRGGPNTADHVDILGSASLNDLILQVAGGRGELIEETIHSNIKEYAEKVKVYEES
;
A
#
# COMPACT_ATOMS: atom_id res chain seq x y z
N MET A 1 4.11 11.18 53.63
CA MET A 1 2.78 11.59 54.10
C MET A 1 1.80 10.86 53.22
N SER A 2 1.34 9.66 53.51
CA SER A 2 0.45 9.19 54.55
C SER A 2 -0.96 9.76 54.48
N PHE A 3 -1.89 8.86 54.33
CA PHE A 3 -3.25 8.71 54.84
C PHE A 3 -4.30 8.45 53.72
N LEU A 4 -5.25 7.57 53.80
CA LEU A 4 -5.81 6.47 54.64
C LEU A 4 -6.92 5.84 53.81
N ARG A 5 -7.06 4.55 53.65
CA ARG A 5 -7.74 3.47 54.40
C ARG A 5 -9.17 3.77 54.90
N ARG A 6 -10.14 2.99 54.42
CA ARG A 6 -11.03 2.06 55.17
C ARG A 6 -12.36 1.89 54.44
N ARG A 7 -12.80 0.70 54.18
CA ARG A 7 -13.59 -0.33 54.90
C ARG A 7 -15.11 -0.14 54.69
N LEU A 8 -15.98 -1.11 54.51
CA LEU A 8 -16.22 -2.47 54.98
C LEU A 8 -17.44 -3.08 54.28
N ILE A 9 -17.46 -4.39 53.95
CA ILE A 9 -18.28 -5.48 54.56
C ILE A 9 -19.77 -5.44 54.15
N GLY A 10 -20.43 -6.45 53.65
CA GLY A 10 -20.45 -7.87 53.86
C GLY A 10 -21.66 -8.54 53.23
N GLY A 11 -21.61 -9.85 53.20
CA GLY A 11 -22.66 -10.85 53.34
C GLY A 11 -23.28 -11.30 52.03
N GLY A 12 -23.26 -12.50 51.57
CA GLY A 12 -23.37 -13.79 52.22
C GLY A 12 -24.52 -14.55 51.58
N GLY A 13 -24.32 -15.78 51.09
CA GLY A 13 -25.38 -16.64 50.61
C GLY A 13 -24.88 -17.79 49.74
N ASP A 14 -24.73 -18.93 50.38
CA ASP A 14 -24.47 -20.25 49.81
C ASP A 14 -25.52 -20.67 48.80
N ASP A 15 -25.10 -21.48 47.82
CA ASP A 15 -25.62 -22.81 47.57
C ASP A 15 -24.82 -23.54 46.47
N SER A 16 -24.29 -24.70 46.80
CA SER A 16 -23.80 -25.74 45.85
C SER A 16 -24.69 -26.99 46.06
N PRO A 17 -24.49 -28.12 45.41
CA PRO A 17 -23.85 -28.48 44.14
C PRO A 17 -24.69 -29.47 43.28
N SER A 18 -24.29 -29.83 42.10
CA SER A 18 -24.55 -31.15 41.54
C SER A 18 -23.62 -31.53 40.38
N ASP A 19 -22.99 -32.63 40.53
CA ASP A 19 -22.32 -33.59 39.65
C ASP A 19 -22.38 -33.37 38.12
N ILE A 20 -21.21 -33.43 37.47
CA ILE A 20 -21.06 -33.92 36.12
C ILE A 20 -19.79 -34.76 35.98
N SER A 21 -20.02 -35.92 35.42
CA SER A 21 -19.15 -37.01 35.06
C SER A 21 -17.87 -36.65 34.31
N ARG A 22 -16.80 -37.33 34.70
CA ARG A 22 -15.51 -37.38 33.99
C ARG A 22 -15.62 -38.06 32.64
N GLU A 23 -15.20 -37.40 31.60
CA GLU A 23 -14.72 -38.04 30.38
C GLU A 23 -13.24 -37.68 30.15
N SER A 24 -12.51 -38.68 29.65
CA SER A 24 -11.07 -38.77 29.60
C SER A 24 -10.44 -37.77 28.60
N SER A 25 -9.37 -37.10 29.03
CA SER A 25 -8.51 -36.24 28.22
C SER A 25 -7.60 -37.04 27.29
N PRO A 26 -7.40 -36.62 26.03
CA PRO A 26 -6.25 -37.05 25.25
C PRO A 26 -4.99 -36.25 25.62
N GLY A 27 -3.82 -36.87 25.47
CA GLY A 27 -2.53 -36.38 25.92
C GLY A 27 -2.03 -35.09 25.22
N PRO A 28 -0.93 -34.49 25.72
CA PRO A 28 -0.58 -33.08 25.53
C PRO A 28 -0.07 -32.67 24.14
N ASP A 29 0.27 -33.59 23.24
CA ASP A 29 1.05 -33.27 22.03
C ASP A 29 0.22 -33.01 20.76
N GLY A 30 -1.09 -33.28 20.79
CA GLY A 30 -1.97 -33.05 19.63
C GLY A 30 -2.76 -31.73 19.65
N GLN A 31 -2.76 -31.01 20.77
CA GLN A 31 -3.58 -29.80 20.95
C GLN A 31 -2.89 -28.46 20.60
N GLN A 32 -1.56 -28.44 20.49
CA GLN A 32 -0.84 -27.18 20.30
C GLN A 32 -0.87 -26.65 18.87
N ALA A 33 -0.93 -27.50 17.86
CA ALA A 33 -0.95 -27.07 16.45
C ALA A 33 -2.34 -26.57 15.98
N ALA A 34 -3.43 -27.04 16.60
CA ALA A 34 -4.80 -26.69 16.18
C ALA A 34 -5.33 -25.35 16.72
N ASN A 35 -4.60 -24.71 17.62
CA ASN A 35 -5.06 -23.51 18.33
C ASN A 35 -4.43 -22.19 17.83
N LEU A 36 -3.62 -22.24 16.77
CA LEU A 36 -2.79 -21.10 16.35
C LEU A 36 -3.42 -20.19 15.30
N LEU A 37 -4.39 -20.68 14.57
CA LEU A 37 -5.14 -19.90 13.59
C LEU A 37 -6.61 -19.85 14.01
N ILE A 38 -7.29 -18.75 13.76
CA ILE A 38 -8.75 -18.67 13.88
C ILE A 38 -9.32 -19.83 13.06
N SER A 39 -9.96 -20.80 13.72
CA SER A 39 -10.48 -21.97 13.01
C SER A 39 -11.54 -21.55 11.99
N ALA A 40 -11.63 -22.26 10.87
CA ALA A 40 -12.66 -22.02 9.84
C ALA A 40 -14.07 -21.92 10.44
N LYS A 41 -14.32 -22.61 11.55
CA LYS A 41 -15.58 -22.60 12.30
C LYS A 41 -15.82 -21.29 13.08
N GLN A 42 -14.76 -20.61 13.51
CA GLN A 42 -14.83 -19.30 14.19
C GLN A 42 -14.93 -18.19 13.16
N LEU A 43 -14.24 -18.29 12.03
CA LEU A 43 -14.44 -17.47 10.84
C LEU A 43 -15.89 -17.56 10.34
N ASP A 44 -16.49 -18.75 10.32
CA ASP A 44 -17.88 -18.96 9.94
C ASP A 44 -18.86 -18.33 10.96
N THR A 45 -18.48 -18.25 12.22
CA THR A 45 -19.28 -17.60 13.28
C THR A 45 -19.22 -16.06 13.13
N LEU A 46 -18.07 -15.51 12.75
CA LEU A 46 -17.90 -14.11 12.39
C LEU A 46 -18.68 -13.78 11.09
N LYS A 47 -18.62 -14.67 10.07
CA LYS A 47 -19.43 -14.59 8.83
C LYS A 47 -20.95 -14.55 9.11
N LYS A 48 -21.45 -15.33 10.07
CA LYS A 48 -22.90 -15.39 10.39
C LYS A 48 -23.42 -14.17 11.13
N LYS A 49 -22.58 -13.46 11.92
CA LYS A 49 -22.97 -12.22 12.61
C LYS A 49 -23.11 -11.03 11.67
N GLY A 50 -22.36 -10.99 10.54
CA GLY A 50 -22.44 -9.93 9.51
C GLY A 50 -23.74 -9.94 8.67
N LYS A 51 -24.58 -10.96 8.76
CA LYS A 51 -25.81 -11.11 7.93
C LYS A 51 -27.00 -10.22 8.31
N ARG A 52 -26.88 -9.29 9.24
CA ARG A 52 -27.97 -8.37 9.63
C ARG A 52 -27.75 -6.93 9.13
N GLY A 53 -27.91 -6.68 7.82
CA GLY A 53 -27.86 -5.32 7.30
C GLY A 53 -28.21 -5.18 5.82
N LYS A 54 -29.51 -5.21 5.49
CA LYS A 54 -30.04 -4.90 4.14
C LYS A 54 -30.07 -3.39 3.89
N LYS A 55 -28.94 -2.66 3.77
CA LYS A 55 -28.98 -1.21 3.40
C LYS A 55 -27.69 -0.65 2.78
N TYR A 56 -26.82 -1.45 2.16
CA TYR A 56 -25.46 -1.00 1.81
C TYR A 56 -25.20 -0.60 0.35
N ASN A 57 -26.21 -0.62 -0.53
CA ASN A 57 -26.07 -0.04 -1.87
C ASN A 57 -26.05 1.52 -1.85
N ALA A 58 -26.27 2.16 -0.70
CA ALA A 58 -26.33 3.62 -0.59
C ALA A 58 -24.94 4.29 -0.54
N TRP A 59 -23.88 3.57 -0.12
CA TRP A 59 -22.53 4.16 0.00
C TRP A 59 -21.78 4.22 -1.33
N VAL A 60 -21.84 3.18 -2.14
CA VAL A 60 -21.32 3.22 -3.52
C VAL A 60 -22.14 4.24 -4.34
N PHE A 61 -23.44 4.33 -4.10
CA PHE A 61 -24.29 5.40 -4.63
C PHE A 61 -24.00 6.77 -4.00
N GLY A 62 -23.59 6.85 -2.74
CA GLY A 62 -23.28 8.11 -2.04
C GLY A 62 -21.97 8.73 -2.50
N LEU A 63 -20.90 7.94 -2.66
CA LEU A 63 -19.62 8.40 -3.22
C LEU A 63 -19.74 8.65 -4.73
N GLY A 64 -20.42 7.78 -5.47
CA GLY A 64 -20.77 8.01 -6.88
C GLY A 64 -21.76 9.17 -7.05
N GLY A 65 -22.69 9.36 -6.12
CA GLY A 65 -23.62 10.49 -6.09
C GLY A 65 -22.96 11.81 -5.69
N LEU A 66 -22.01 11.80 -4.75
CA LEU A 66 -21.22 12.98 -4.41
C LEU A 66 -20.26 13.36 -5.55
N PHE A 67 -19.62 12.39 -6.16
CA PHE A 67 -18.84 12.58 -7.38
C PHE A 67 -19.73 13.04 -8.54
N GLY A 68 -20.92 12.46 -8.69
CA GLY A 68 -21.94 12.87 -9.65
C GLY A 68 -22.49 14.27 -9.39
N LEU A 69 -22.66 14.70 -8.13
CA LEU A 69 -23.06 16.06 -7.77
C LEU A 69 -21.95 17.09 -8.00
N VAL A 70 -20.70 16.73 -7.74
CA VAL A 70 -19.53 17.55 -8.06
C VAL A 70 -19.39 17.70 -9.57
N VAL A 71 -19.57 16.61 -10.32
CA VAL A 71 -19.58 16.61 -11.79
C VAL A 71 -20.79 17.36 -12.34
N ALA A 72 -22.00 17.17 -11.79
CA ALA A 72 -23.20 17.90 -12.19
C ALA A 72 -23.13 19.40 -11.85
N GLY A 73 -22.56 19.77 -10.70
CA GLY A 73 -22.29 21.16 -10.33
C GLY A 73 -21.28 21.82 -11.28
N PHE A 74 -20.27 21.07 -11.69
CA PHE A 74 -19.30 21.51 -12.71
C PHE A 74 -19.96 21.73 -14.09
N PHE A 75 -20.84 20.81 -14.52
CA PHE A 75 -21.58 20.98 -15.78
C PHE A 75 -22.61 22.12 -15.73
N ALA A 76 -23.24 22.36 -14.59
CA ALA A 76 -24.12 23.51 -14.42
C ALA A 76 -23.33 24.83 -14.46
N SER A 77 -22.11 24.86 -13.93
CA SER A 77 -21.18 26.00 -13.97
C SER A 77 -20.60 26.25 -15.37
N SER A 78 -20.26 25.18 -16.13
CA SER A 78 -19.71 25.31 -17.49
C SER A 78 -20.72 25.79 -18.54
N ASN A 79 -22.02 25.81 -18.19
CA ASN A 79 -23.11 26.32 -19.04
C ASN A 79 -23.70 27.65 -18.54
N ASP A 80 -22.95 28.45 -17.78
CA ASP A 80 -23.39 29.73 -17.19
C ASP A 80 -24.65 29.65 -16.30
N LEU A 81 -25.00 28.45 -15.83
CA LEU A 81 -26.16 28.24 -14.98
C LEU A 81 -25.90 28.55 -13.50
N ILE A 82 -24.61 28.63 -13.10
CA ILE A 82 -24.21 28.99 -11.73
C ILE A 82 -22.94 29.88 -11.80
N ASP A 83 -23.02 31.07 -11.23
CA ASP A 83 -21.86 31.96 -11.09
C ASP A 83 -20.86 31.37 -10.08
N MET A 84 -19.62 31.09 -10.55
CA MET A 84 -18.53 30.52 -9.75
C MET A 84 -18.14 31.39 -8.54
N LYS A 85 -18.37 32.72 -8.59
CA LYS A 85 -18.14 33.60 -7.44
C LYS A 85 -19.11 33.37 -6.28
N SER A 86 -20.28 32.81 -6.56
CA SER A 86 -21.24 32.43 -5.51
C SER A 86 -20.81 31.16 -4.76
N LEU A 87 -19.91 30.34 -5.31
CA LEU A 87 -19.39 29.13 -4.66
C LEU A 87 -18.22 29.41 -3.71
N GLU A 88 -17.53 30.54 -3.83
CA GLU A 88 -16.46 30.93 -2.89
C GLU A 88 -16.97 31.11 -1.44
N ASN A 89 -18.24 31.42 -1.27
CA ASN A 89 -18.88 31.62 0.04
C ASN A 89 -19.72 30.42 0.51
N VAL A 90 -19.73 29.32 -0.23
CA VAL A 90 -20.49 28.13 0.16
C VAL A 90 -19.74 27.38 1.23
N ASN A 91 -20.13 27.58 2.48
CA ASN A 91 -19.69 26.78 3.60
C ASN A 91 -20.19 25.34 3.42
N LEU A 92 -19.36 24.35 3.73
CA LEU A 92 -19.74 22.93 3.66
C LEU A 92 -21.01 22.65 4.50
N GLU A 93 -21.20 23.41 5.59
CA GLU A 93 -22.42 23.42 6.39
C GLU A 93 -23.64 23.86 5.58
N SER A 94 -23.54 24.85 4.71
CA SER A 94 -24.66 25.29 3.87
C SER A 94 -24.98 24.31 2.74
N ILE A 95 -24.02 23.52 2.25
CA ILE A 95 -24.28 22.40 1.34
C ILE A 95 -24.98 21.26 2.11
N MET A 96 -24.55 20.99 3.33
CA MET A 96 -25.18 20.00 4.19
C MET A 96 -26.62 20.41 4.57
N ASP A 97 -26.87 21.70 4.77
CA ASP A 97 -28.18 22.26 5.05
C ASP A 97 -29.11 22.29 3.82
N ALA A 98 -28.55 22.38 2.61
CA ALA A 98 -29.28 22.30 1.34
C ALA A 98 -29.67 20.88 0.93
N LEU A 99 -29.04 19.85 1.55
CA LEU A 99 -29.43 18.47 1.34
C LEU A 99 -30.75 18.15 2.04
N PRO A 100 -31.65 17.33 1.46
CA PRO A 100 -32.87 16.91 2.12
C PRO A 100 -32.60 16.37 3.53
N ALA A 101 -33.29 16.85 4.53
CA ALA A 101 -33.08 16.48 5.95
C ALA A 101 -33.06 14.96 6.20
N ASN A 102 -33.75 14.20 5.35
CA ASN A 102 -33.74 12.73 5.37
C ASN A 102 -32.40 12.16 4.93
N PHE A 103 -31.67 12.83 4.01
CA PHE A 103 -30.36 12.40 3.54
C PHE A 103 -29.30 12.68 4.61
N VAL A 104 -29.32 13.86 5.21
CA VAL A 104 -28.42 14.25 6.31
C VAL A 104 -28.61 13.34 7.53
N ARG A 105 -29.87 13.08 7.92
CA ARG A 105 -30.20 12.14 9.02
C ARG A 105 -29.78 10.71 8.70
N SER A 106 -29.98 10.27 7.45
CA SER A 106 -29.53 8.93 7.03
C SER A 106 -28.00 8.81 7.03
N ALA A 107 -27.28 9.83 6.58
CA ALA A 107 -25.83 9.88 6.62
C ALA A 107 -25.30 9.91 8.07
N GLN A 108 -25.91 10.71 8.95
CA GLN A 108 -25.56 10.76 10.38
C GLN A 108 -25.92 9.47 11.13
N GLN A 109 -27.07 8.86 10.82
CA GLN A 109 -27.44 7.56 11.38
C GLN A 109 -26.53 6.44 10.88
N LEU A 110 -26.15 6.44 9.59
CA LEU A 110 -25.19 5.52 9.02
C LEU A 110 -23.82 5.68 9.68
N GLN A 111 -23.35 6.91 9.87
CA GLN A 111 -22.08 7.20 10.54
C GLN A 111 -22.08 6.72 12.00
N LYS A 112 -23.20 6.85 12.72
CA LYS A 112 -23.35 6.35 14.08
C LYS A 112 -23.46 4.82 14.13
N THR A 113 -24.26 4.23 13.25
CA THR A 113 -24.44 2.77 13.15
C THR A 113 -23.15 2.10 12.66
N GLU A 114 -22.40 2.77 11.77
CA GLU A 114 -21.10 2.29 11.29
C GLU A 114 -20.03 2.36 12.38
N ARG A 115 -19.99 3.44 13.19
CA ARG A 115 -19.13 3.51 14.38
C ARG A 115 -19.41 2.38 15.36
N ASP A 116 -20.68 2.09 15.63
CA ASP A 116 -21.08 1.08 16.60
C ASP A 116 -20.84 -0.35 16.07
N ALA A 117 -21.09 -0.60 14.77
CA ALA A 117 -20.84 -1.88 14.12
C ALA A 117 -19.32 -2.12 13.90
N VAL A 118 -18.60 -1.10 13.43
CA VAL A 118 -17.16 -1.11 13.19
C VAL A 118 -16.39 -1.34 14.50
N ASN A 119 -16.78 -0.70 15.60
CA ASN A 119 -16.08 -0.84 16.88
C ASN A 119 -16.20 -2.24 17.49
N TYR A 120 -17.32 -2.92 17.34
CA TYR A 120 -17.50 -4.25 17.93
C TYR A 120 -16.75 -5.35 17.17
N ASP A 121 -16.77 -5.31 15.83
CA ASP A 121 -16.15 -6.36 15.01
C ASP A 121 -14.64 -6.11 14.79
N SER A 122 -14.18 -4.87 14.84
CA SER A 122 -12.79 -4.54 14.57
C SER A 122 -11.80 -4.98 15.65
N PHE A 123 -12.21 -5.05 16.90
CA PHE A 123 -11.40 -5.53 18.02
C PHE A 123 -11.42 -7.06 18.19
N ALA A 124 -12.25 -7.77 17.44
CA ALA A 124 -12.53 -9.20 17.69
C ALA A 124 -11.28 -10.07 17.64
N VAL A 125 -10.40 -9.82 16.67
CA VAL A 125 -9.16 -10.59 16.49
C VAL A 125 -8.22 -10.36 17.68
N GLY A 126 -7.99 -9.11 18.03
CA GLY A 126 -7.11 -8.76 19.13
C GLY A 126 -7.65 -9.21 20.49
N LEU A 127 -8.96 -9.13 20.73
CA LEU A 127 -9.59 -9.66 21.94
C LEU A 127 -9.45 -11.19 22.02
N TYR A 128 -9.52 -11.88 20.88
CA TYR A 128 -9.27 -13.31 20.82
C TYR A 128 -7.79 -13.62 21.14
N ALA A 129 -6.85 -12.93 20.48
CA ALA A 129 -5.41 -13.07 20.73
C ALA A 129 -5.05 -12.85 22.19
N ARG A 130 -5.65 -11.82 22.82
CA ARG A 130 -5.50 -11.55 24.26
C ARG A 130 -5.99 -12.72 25.12
N LYS A 131 -7.11 -13.35 24.77
CA LYS A 131 -7.61 -14.54 25.48
C LYS A 131 -6.66 -15.73 25.35
N GLN A 132 -5.90 -15.81 24.26
CA GLN A 132 -4.83 -16.80 24.05
C GLN A 132 -3.53 -16.44 24.79
N GLY A 133 -3.54 -15.38 25.58
CA GLY A 133 -2.38 -14.93 26.36
C GLY A 133 -1.32 -14.19 25.54
N ILE A 134 -1.66 -13.72 24.32
CA ILE A 134 -0.77 -12.85 23.55
C ILE A 134 -0.79 -11.45 24.19
N LYS A 135 0.40 -10.90 24.39
CA LYS A 135 0.62 -9.55 24.95
C LYS A 135 1.68 -8.84 24.12
N ALA A 136 1.67 -7.51 24.16
CA ALA A 136 2.74 -6.72 23.58
C ALA A 136 4.10 -7.17 24.12
N LYS A 137 5.03 -7.49 23.21
CA LYS A 137 6.40 -7.87 23.52
C LYS A 137 7.38 -6.93 22.81
N HIS A 138 7.41 -6.95 21.50
CA HIS A 138 8.33 -6.15 20.70
C HIS A 138 7.75 -4.76 20.44
N PRO A 139 8.53 -3.67 20.49
CA PRO A 139 8.04 -2.38 20.00
C PRO A 139 7.72 -2.48 18.50
N VAL A 140 6.60 -1.88 18.09
CA VAL A 140 6.09 -1.95 16.72
C VAL A 140 6.28 -0.62 16.01
N ILE A 141 6.85 -0.66 14.80
CA ILE A 141 7.00 0.53 13.95
C ILE A 141 6.35 0.26 12.59
N MET A 142 5.39 1.11 12.23
CA MET A 142 4.62 1.00 11.00
C MET A 142 5.13 1.97 9.93
N ILE A 143 5.48 1.45 8.76
CA ILE A 143 5.95 2.20 7.59
C ILE A 143 4.84 2.12 6.52
N PRO A 144 4.05 3.19 6.35
CA PRO A 144 2.90 3.18 5.46
C PRO A 144 3.29 3.25 3.98
N GLY A 145 2.34 2.97 3.08
CA GLY A 145 2.46 3.18 1.64
C GLY A 145 2.00 4.57 1.20
N VAL A 146 1.81 4.73 -0.12
CA VAL A 146 1.42 6.01 -0.75
C VAL A 146 0.07 6.51 -0.24
N ILE A 147 -0.97 5.68 -0.35
CA ILE A 147 -2.34 6.08 0.01
C ILE A 147 -2.49 6.32 1.51
N SER A 148 -1.71 5.61 2.32
CA SER A 148 -1.83 5.61 3.76
C SER A 148 -0.97 6.68 4.46
N THR A 149 -0.28 7.56 3.72
CA THR A 149 0.47 8.66 4.33
C THR A 149 -0.16 10.00 3.96
N GLY A 150 -0.80 10.64 4.92
CA GLY A 150 -1.35 11.99 4.77
C GLY A 150 -0.23 13.03 4.60
N LEU A 151 -0.43 14.00 3.68
CA LEU A 151 0.49 15.12 3.47
C LEU A 151 -0.16 16.42 3.90
N GLU A 152 0.51 17.16 4.78
CA GLU A 152 0.04 18.38 5.43
C GLU A 152 0.87 19.59 5.01
N SER A 153 0.22 20.70 4.67
CA SER A 153 0.90 21.94 4.31
C SER A 153 1.37 22.70 5.54
N TRP A 154 2.64 23.08 5.53
CA TRP A 154 3.29 24.00 6.50
C TRP A 154 3.71 25.32 5.83
N SER A 155 3.11 25.63 4.68
CA SER A 155 3.38 26.86 3.92
C SER A 155 2.85 28.09 4.65
N THR A 156 3.67 29.14 4.75
CA THR A 156 3.34 30.38 5.46
C THR A 156 3.34 31.60 4.54
N GLU A 157 3.82 31.46 3.30
CA GLU A 157 3.89 32.54 2.34
C GLU A 157 2.54 32.92 1.76
N GLU A 158 2.42 34.13 1.27
CA GLU A 158 1.22 34.64 0.63
C GLU A 158 0.78 33.72 -0.53
N GLY A 159 -0.51 33.48 -0.65
CA GLY A 159 -1.08 32.54 -1.63
C GLY A 159 -1.04 31.07 -1.21
N SER A 160 -0.16 30.67 -0.30
CA SER A 160 -0.06 29.29 0.20
C SER A 160 -0.54 29.13 1.64
N ARG A 161 -0.48 30.20 2.46
CA ARG A 161 -0.82 30.17 3.90
C ARG A 161 -2.25 29.79 4.22
N GLN A 162 -3.18 29.93 3.29
CA GLN A 162 -4.57 29.44 3.45
C GLN A 162 -4.66 27.93 3.65
N TYR A 163 -3.65 27.20 3.21
CA TYR A 163 -3.54 25.75 3.39
C TYR A 163 -2.71 25.35 4.61
N PHE A 164 -2.22 26.30 5.41
CA PHE A 164 -1.45 26.01 6.61
C PHE A 164 -2.18 25.03 7.51
N ARG A 165 -1.51 23.92 7.89
CA ARG A 165 -2.04 22.79 8.67
C ARG A 165 -3.21 22.03 8.04
N LYS A 166 -3.49 22.25 6.75
CA LYS A 166 -4.48 21.44 6.02
C LYS A 166 -3.79 20.28 5.31
N ARG A 167 -4.40 19.12 5.38
CA ARG A 167 -3.96 17.96 4.61
C ARG A 167 -4.38 18.14 3.14
N LEU A 168 -3.40 18.12 2.24
CA LEU A 168 -3.58 18.21 0.78
C LEU A 168 -3.47 16.86 0.09
N TRP A 169 -3.20 15.80 0.89
CA TRP A 169 -3.38 14.40 0.54
C TRP A 169 -3.93 13.66 1.75
N GLY A 170 -4.97 12.85 1.55
CA GLY A 170 -5.60 12.10 2.63
C GLY A 170 -6.57 12.92 3.48
N SER A 171 -7.45 13.74 2.87
CA SER A 171 -8.48 14.47 3.58
C SER A 171 -9.55 15.07 2.66
N TRP A 172 -10.66 15.51 3.25
CA TRP A 172 -11.66 16.34 2.56
C TRP A 172 -11.11 17.70 2.10
N SER A 173 -10.10 18.25 2.79
CA SER A 173 -9.43 19.48 2.36
C SER A 173 -8.72 19.31 1.01
N MET A 174 -8.18 18.12 0.73
CA MET A 174 -7.64 17.76 -0.57
C MET A 174 -8.72 17.84 -1.66
N MET A 175 -9.86 17.19 -1.42
CA MET A 175 -10.97 17.18 -2.40
C MET A 175 -11.45 18.60 -2.69
N ARG A 176 -11.63 19.41 -1.65
CA ARG A 176 -12.00 20.82 -1.79
C ARG A 176 -10.96 21.62 -2.58
N ALA A 177 -9.68 21.48 -2.24
CA ALA A 177 -8.60 22.19 -2.93
C ALA A 177 -8.52 21.78 -4.41
N LEU A 178 -8.61 20.48 -4.69
CA LEU A 178 -8.61 19.95 -6.06
C LEU A 178 -9.76 20.52 -6.91
N VAL A 179 -10.96 20.66 -6.33
CA VAL A 179 -12.14 21.14 -7.06
C VAL A 179 -12.17 22.68 -7.19
N LEU A 180 -11.87 23.41 -6.11
CA LEU A 180 -12.04 24.86 -6.07
C LEU A 180 -10.78 25.66 -6.38
N ASP A 181 -9.60 25.06 -6.23
CA ASP A 181 -8.29 25.72 -6.41
C ASP A 181 -7.25 24.71 -6.95
N LYS A 182 -7.60 24.06 -8.07
CA LYS A 182 -6.75 23.03 -8.70
C LYS A 182 -5.31 23.51 -8.94
N ALA A 183 -5.13 24.74 -9.37
CA ALA A 183 -3.80 25.29 -9.67
C ALA A 183 -2.91 25.35 -8.41
N THR A 184 -3.44 25.84 -7.31
CA THR A 184 -2.70 25.90 -6.05
C THR A 184 -2.51 24.50 -5.46
N TRP A 185 -3.49 23.61 -5.57
CA TRP A 185 -3.35 22.22 -5.16
C TRP A 185 -2.22 21.52 -5.96
N LYS A 186 -2.22 21.63 -7.30
CA LYS A 186 -1.13 21.09 -8.15
C LYS A 186 0.23 21.63 -7.71
N ARG A 187 0.35 22.96 -7.50
CA ARG A 187 1.60 23.58 -7.05
C ARG A 187 2.11 23.02 -5.71
N HIS A 188 1.21 22.62 -4.80
CA HIS A 188 1.61 22.05 -3.52
C HIS A 188 2.02 20.59 -3.64
N VAL A 189 1.33 19.79 -4.46
CA VAL A 189 1.59 18.35 -4.53
C VAL A 189 2.71 17.98 -5.50
N MET A 190 2.97 18.81 -6.50
CA MET A 190 4.08 18.60 -7.43
C MET A 190 5.39 19.10 -6.83
N LEU A 191 6.45 18.32 -6.98
CA LEU A 191 7.80 18.71 -6.60
C LEU A 191 8.47 19.51 -7.74
N ASP A 192 9.48 20.29 -7.39
CA ASP A 192 10.31 20.99 -8.35
C ASP A 192 11.07 20.01 -9.24
N LYS A 193 11.00 20.23 -10.53
CA LYS A 193 11.51 19.31 -11.58
C LYS A 193 13.03 19.15 -11.56
N THR A 194 13.74 20.12 -11.01
CA THR A 194 15.23 20.11 -10.98
C THR A 194 15.73 19.46 -9.71
N THR A 195 15.15 19.82 -8.58
CA THR A 195 15.65 19.43 -7.26
C THR A 195 14.93 18.21 -6.68
N GLY A 196 13.72 17.90 -7.13
CA GLY A 196 12.85 16.90 -6.50
C GLY A 196 12.40 17.27 -5.08
N MET A 197 12.43 18.57 -4.75
CA MET A 197 12.03 19.15 -3.46
C MET A 197 10.76 19.98 -3.62
N ASP A 198 10.24 20.54 -2.52
CA ASP A 198 9.11 21.47 -2.60
C ASP A 198 9.47 22.71 -3.45
N PRO A 199 8.55 23.19 -4.30
CA PRO A 199 8.76 24.45 -5.02
C PRO A 199 8.83 25.66 -4.08
N PRO A 200 9.41 26.79 -4.52
CA PRO A 200 9.49 28.00 -3.71
C PRO A 200 8.13 28.43 -3.14
N GLY A 201 8.10 28.76 -1.85
CA GLY A 201 6.89 29.18 -1.12
C GLY A 201 5.93 28.04 -0.74
N VAL A 202 6.27 26.80 -1.06
CA VAL A 202 5.52 25.60 -0.65
C VAL A 202 6.32 24.83 0.39
N LYS A 203 5.62 24.30 1.39
CA LYS A 203 6.17 23.39 2.39
C LYS A 203 5.15 22.32 2.71
N LEU A 204 5.21 21.18 2.01
CA LEU A 204 4.35 20.03 2.26
C LEU A 204 5.15 18.94 2.99
N ARG A 205 4.57 18.35 4.03
CA ARG A 205 5.24 17.36 4.89
C ARG A 205 4.30 16.18 5.18
N ALA A 206 4.88 15.01 5.41
CA ALA A 206 4.12 13.90 5.96
C ALA A 206 3.49 14.32 7.29
N ALA A 207 2.21 14.01 7.47
CA ALA A 207 1.54 14.15 8.75
C ALA A 207 2.23 13.25 9.79
N GLN A 208 2.07 13.53 11.06
CA GLN A 208 2.78 12.84 12.14
C GLN A 208 1.80 12.06 13.03
N GLY A 209 2.35 11.07 13.73
CA GLY A 209 1.58 10.21 14.63
C GLY A 209 0.70 9.21 13.89
N PHE A 210 -0.15 8.49 14.62
CA PHE A 210 -1.04 7.50 14.04
C PHE A 210 -2.04 8.10 13.06
N ASP A 211 -2.54 9.30 13.34
CA ASP A 211 -3.44 10.04 12.45
C ASP A 211 -2.89 10.21 11.02
N ALA A 212 -1.56 10.16 10.85
CA ALA A 212 -0.94 10.23 9.53
C ALA A 212 -1.38 9.10 8.60
N ALA A 213 -1.70 7.94 9.16
CA ALA A 213 -1.92 6.70 8.41
C ALA A 213 -3.27 6.00 8.71
N ASP A 214 -4.00 6.40 9.74
CA ASP A 214 -5.24 5.74 10.17
C ASP A 214 -6.30 5.70 9.08
N PHE A 215 -6.55 6.85 8.46
CA PHE A 215 -7.59 7.04 7.46
C PHE A 215 -7.06 7.88 6.29
N PHE A 216 -7.44 7.51 5.06
CA PHE A 216 -7.23 8.37 3.90
C PHE A 216 -8.20 9.56 3.92
N ILE A 217 -9.49 9.28 4.06
CA ILE A 217 -10.55 10.25 4.35
C ILE A 217 -11.48 9.63 5.40
N THR A 218 -12.32 10.43 6.03
CA THR A 218 -13.31 9.93 6.99
C THR A 218 -14.12 8.77 6.38
N GLY A 219 -14.13 7.62 7.03
CA GLY A 219 -14.80 6.41 6.55
C GLY A 219 -13.92 5.51 5.65
N TYR A 220 -12.77 5.96 5.22
CA TYR A 220 -11.81 5.13 4.46
C TYR A 220 -10.60 4.82 5.35
N TRP A 221 -10.76 3.81 6.25
CA TRP A 221 -9.70 3.33 7.14
C TRP A 221 -8.56 2.66 6.37
N ILE A 222 -7.34 2.75 6.90
CA ILE A 222 -6.15 2.09 6.37
C ILE A 222 -5.45 1.32 7.50
N TRP A 223 -4.63 1.97 8.34
CA TRP A 223 -3.94 1.31 9.46
C TRP A 223 -4.79 1.19 10.73
N ASN A 224 -5.91 1.90 10.80
CA ASN A 224 -6.77 1.93 11.99
C ASN A 224 -7.12 0.54 12.53
N LYS A 225 -7.44 -0.44 11.65
CA LYS A 225 -7.78 -1.80 12.06
C LYS A 225 -6.62 -2.55 12.74
N ILE A 226 -5.41 -2.33 12.25
CA ILE A 226 -4.20 -2.90 12.87
C ILE A 226 -3.97 -2.26 14.24
N LEU A 227 -4.10 -0.93 14.35
CA LEU A 227 -3.96 -0.22 15.62
C LEU A 227 -4.99 -0.67 16.67
N GLU A 228 -6.27 -0.81 16.26
CA GLU A 228 -7.32 -1.32 17.13
C GLU A 228 -6.98 -2.71 17.71
N ASN A 229 -6.48 -3.61 16.89
CA ASN A 229 -6.11 -4.95 17.32
C ASN A 229 -4.82 -4.96 18.17
N LEU A 230 -3.80 -4.20 17.80
CA LEU A 230 -2.59 -4.04 18.61
C LEU A 230 -2.91 -3.49 20.01
N ALA A 231 -3.81 -2.50 20.12
CA ALA A 231 -4.21 -1.91 21.39
C ALA A 231 -4.82 -2.94 22.35
N THR A 232 -5.54 -3.96 21.82
CA THR A 232 -6.15 -4.99 22.69
C THR A 232 -5.14 -5.86 23.42
N ILE A 233 -3.92 -6.01 22.88
CA ILE A 233 -2.84 -6.80 23.51
C ILE A 233 -1.82 -5.93 24.26
N GLY A 234 -2.07 -4.62 24.35
CA GLY A 234 -1.30 -3.70 25.21
C GLY A 234 -0.36 -2.77 24.46
N TYR A 235 -0.60 -2.52 23.16
CA TYR A 235 0.11 -1.46 22.44
C TYR A 235 -0.58 -0.12 22.63
N ASP A 236 0.24 0.93 22.72
CA ASP A 236 -0.15 2.32 22.79
C ASP A 236 0.99 3.21 22.22
N PRO A 237 0.88 4.56 22.24
CA PRO A 237 1.93 5.43 21.76
C PRO A 237 3.30 5.31 22.47
N GLY A 238 3.38 4.57 23.55
CA GLY A 238 4.63 4.30 24.26
C GLY A 238 5.46 3.17 23.67
N ASN A 239 4.83 2.25 22.92
CA ASN A 239 5.49 1.07 22.38
C ASN A 239 5.11 0.74 20.90
N ALA A 240 4.30 1.59 20.28
CA ALA A 240 3.99 1.54 18.85
C ALA A 240 4.14 2.93 18.22
N PHE A 241 4.62 2.98 16.97
CA PHE A 241 4.92 4.23 16.25
C PHE A 241 4.55 4.11 14.78
N THR A 242 4.12 5.22 14.16
CA THR A 242 3.99 5.35 12.71
C THR A 242 5.14 6.20 12.16
N ALA A 243 5.93 5.62 11.28
CA ALA A 243 7.02 6.27 10.58
C ALA A 243 6.54 6.78 9.20
N ALA A 244 5.72 7.81 9.21
CA ALA A 244 5.19 8.45 8.01
C ALA A 244 6.28 9.26 7.28
N TYR A 245 6.27 9.24 5.95
CA TYR A 245 7.24 9.91 5.08
C TYR A 245 6.54 10.58 3.88
N ASP A 246 7.20 11.53 3.26
CA ASP A 246 6.68 12.19 2.06
C ASP A 246 6.98 11.35 0.82
N TRP A 247 6.09 10.46 0.48
CA TRP A 247 6.21 9.47 -0.60
C TRP A 247 6.41 10.06 -2.01
N ARG A 248 6.28 11.38 -2.17
CA ARG A 248 6.51 12.06 -3.46
C ARG A 248 7.99 12.12 -3.85
N MET A 249 8.87 12.22 -2.87
CA MET A 249 10.31 12.43 -3.08
C MET A 249 11.05 11.12 -3.39
N THR A 250 12.24 11.26 -3.97
CA THR A 250 13.19 10.14 -4.03
C THR A 250 13.69 9.75 -2.63
N TYR A 251 14.15 8.53 -2.46
CA TYR A 251 14.53 8.00 -1.14
C TYR A 251 15.70 8.76 -0.51
N LEU A 252 16.68 9.16 -1.32
CA LEU A 252 17.77 10.00 -0.83
C LEU A 252 17.24 11.37 -0.32
N ASN A 253 16.25 11.92 -1.00
CA ASN A 253 15.64 13.19 -0.61
C ASN A 253 14.82 13.10 0.69
N TYR A 254 14.34 11.92 1.08
CA TYR A 254 13.74 11.73 2.43
C TYR A 254 14.73 12.10 3.52
N GLU A 255 16.00 11.73 3.35
CA GLU A 255 17.03 12.06 4.33
C GLU A 255 17.46 13.52 4.20
N ILE A 256 17.74 13.99 2.97
CA ILE A 256 18.27 15.35 2.74
C ILE A 256 17.30 16.42 3.27
N ARG A 257 15.99 16.29 3.00
CA ARG A 257 15.00 17.30 3.41
C ARG A 257 14.47 17.09 4.81
N ASP A 258 14.09 15.86 5.14
CA ASP A 258 13.28 15.55 6.33
C ASP A 258 14.07 14.78 7.39
N GLN A 259 15.30 14.35 7.11
CA GLN A 259 16.10 13.43 7.97
C GLN A 259 15.29 12.21 8.39
N TYR A 260 14.52 11.67 7.44
CA TYR A 260 13.55 10.62 7.73
C TYR A 260 14.20 9.34 8.23
N PHE A 261 15.26 8.88 7.56
CA PHE A 261 15.96 7.66 7.95
C PHE A 261 16.75 7.84 9.26
N THR A 262 17.34 9.01 9.49
CA THR A 262 17.97 9.36 10.77
C THR A 262 16.96 9.31 11.92
N ARG A 263 15.76 9.86 11.71
CA ARG A 263 14.68 9.80 12.73
C ARG A 263 14.18 8.36 12.93
N LEU A 264 13.99 7.60 11.85
CA LEU A 264 13.57 6.20 11.94
C LEU A 264 14.58 5.36 12.73
N LYS A 265 15.89 5.50 12.42
CA LYS A 265 16.98 4.87 13.18
C LYS A 265 16.88 5.21 14.66
N SER A 266 16.79 6.50 15.00
CA SER A 266 16.71 6.97 16.37
C SER A 266 15.48 6.44 17.11
N HIS A 267 14.31 6.37 16.45
CA HIS A 267 13.11 5.79 17.05
C HIS A 267 13.29 4.29 17.37
N ILE A 268 13.91 3.52 16.47
CA ILE A 268 14.19 2.10 16.68
C ILE A 268 15.15 1.91 17.86
N GLU A 269 16.24 2.69 17.91
CA GLU A 269 17.24 2.63 19.00
C GLU A 269 16.62 2.98 20.36
N VAL A 270 15.80 4.04 20.41
CA VAL A 270 15.08 4.45 21.63
C VAL A 270 14.07 3.38 22.03
N ALA A 271 13.30 2.85 21.08
CA ALA A 271 12.31 1.82 21.35
C ALA A 271 12.95 0.58 21.98
N LYS A 272 14.07 0.09 21.41
CA LYS A 272 14.83 -1.02 21.99
C LYS A 272 15.36 -0.68 23.38
N LYS A 273 15.91 0.52 23.56
CA LYS A 273 16.47 0.92 24.87
C LYS A 273 15.41 0.99 25.97
N VAL A 274 14.17 1.35 25.63
CA VAL A 274 13.06 1.46 26.59
C VAL A 274 12.45 0.11 26.90
N SER A 275 12.28 -0.75 25.88
CA SER A 275 11.61 -2.06 26.04
C SER A 275 12.55 -3.21 26.38
N ASP A 276 13.87 -3.06 26.16
CA ASP A 276 14.89 -4.12 26.14
C ASP A 276 14.63 -5.22 25.10
N GLU A 277 13.76 -4.94 24.12
CA GLU A 277 13.36 -5.86 23.04
C GLU A 277 13.69 -5.27 21.68
N LYS A 278 14.10 -6.11 20.72
CA LYS A 278 14.28 -5.71 19.32
C LYS A 278 12.93 -5.32 18.70
N ALA A 279 12.96 -4.39 17.74
CA ALA A 279 11.75 -3.87 17.09
C ALA A 279 11.17 -4.83 16.05
N VAL A 280 9.86 -4.83 15.90
CA VAL A 280 9.12 -5.40 14.77
C VAL A 280 8.71 -4.26 13.84
N LEU A 281 9.16 -4.34 12.58
CA LEU A 281 8.87 -3.34 11.55
C LEU A 281 7.75 -3.86 10.63
N LEU A 282 6.65 -3.13 10.55
CA LEU A 282 5.54 -3.42 9.64
C LEU A 282 5.63 -2.46 8.47
N SER A 283 5.65 -2.96 7.26
CA SER A 283 5.62 -2.14 6.05
C SER A 283 4.52 -2.57 5.11
N HIS A 284 3.92 -1.63 4.41
CA HIS A 284 2.87 -1.90 3.44
C HIS A 284 3.16 -1.24 2.10
N SER A 285 2.94 -1.98 0.98
CA SER A 285 3.04 -1.42 -0.36
C SER A 285 4.44 -0.82 -0.65
N MET A 286 4.52 0.42 -1.15
CA MET A 286 5.78 1.18 -1.34
C MET A 286 6.60 1.28 -0.04
N GLY A 287 5.96 1.29 1.14
CA GLY A 287 6.67 1.30 2.43
C GLY A 287 7.63 0.13 2.61
N SER A 288 7.39 -0.99 1.92
CA SER A 288 8.29 -2.15 1.95
C SER A 288 9.58 -1.91 1.18
N GLN A 289 9.53 -1.20 0.05
CA GLN A 289 10.74 -0.75 -0.66
C GLN A 289 11.51 0.30 0.16
N VAL A 290 10.79 1.24 0.80
CA VAL A 290 11.39 2.26 1.68
C VAL A 290 12.11 1.60 2.85
N LEU A 291 11.48 0.58 3.47
CA LEU A 291 12.12 -0.17 4.55
C LEU A 291 13.32 -0.97 4.04
N TYR A 292 13.20 -1.64 2.90
CA TYR A 292 14.31 -2.37 2.31
C TYR A 292 15.51 -1.45 2.03
N TYR A 293 15.28 -0.27 1.48
CA TYR A 293 16.30 0.77 1.31
C TYR A 293 16.91 1.20 2.65
N PHE A 294 16.08 1.42 3.68
CA PHE A 294 16.54 1.79 5.01
C PHE A 294 17.47 0.74 5.64
N LEU A 295 17.22 -0.55 5.43
CA LEU A 295 18.06 -1.63 5.96
C LEU A 295 19.49 -1.55 5.42
N HIS A 296 19.69 -1.07 4.19
CA HIS A 296 21.01 -0.79 3.62
C HIS A 296 21.56 0.54 4.13
N TRP A 297 20.73 1.58 4.08
CA TRP A 297 21.11 2.94 4.45
C TRP A 297 21.63 3.00 5.89
N VAL A 298 21.00 2.29 6.82
CA VAL A 298 21.32 2.38 8.25
C VAL A 298 22.69 1.86 8.60
N GLU A 299 23.18 0.82 7.91
CA GLU A 299 24.50 0.23 8.12
C GLU A 299 25.61 0.91 7.30
N ALA A 300 25.25 1.60 6.21
CA ALA A 300 26.20 2.16 5.26
C ALA A 300 26.99 3.33 5.85
N GLU A 301 28.33 3.31 5.62
CA GLU A 301 29.24 4.42 5.95
C GLU A 301 28.91 5.66 5.11
N GLY A 302 28.90 6.83 5.73
CA GLY A 302 28.53 8.09 5.09
C GLY A 302 27.02 8.33 4.99
N TYR A 303 26.20 7.37 5.41
CA TYR A 303 24.73 7.44 5.44
C TYR A 303 24.22 7.27 6.89
N GLY A 304 23.66 6.14 7.24
CA GLY A 304 23.16 5.88 8.59
C GLY A 304 24.25 5.66 9.64
N ASN A 305 25.43 5.25 9.22
CA ASN A 305 26.61 5.02 10.07
C ASN A 305 26.33 4.13 11.29
N GLY A 306 25.36 3.22 11.19
CA GLY A 306 25.10 2.21 12.24
C GLY A 306 26.18 1.14 12.26
N GLY A 307 26.85 0.95 11.14
CA GLY A 307 27.86 -0.07 10.92
C GLY A 307 27.26 -1.47 10.72
N PRO A 308 28.10 -2.44 10.30
CA PRO A 308 27.67 -3.81 10.11
C PRO A 308 27.10 -4.42 11.39
N GLY A 309 25.92 -5.06 11.30
CA GLY A 309 25.26 -5.69 12.44
C GLY A 309 24.27 -4.80 13.18
N TRP A 310 24.06 -3.55 12.76
CA TRP A 310 23.02 -2.72 13.36
C TRP A 310 21.64 -3.37 13.22
N VAL A 311 21.32 -3.91 12.04
CA VAL A 311 20.05 -4.61 11.81
C VAL A 311 19.92 -5.83 12.73
N GLU A 312 21.00 -6.62 12.86
CA GLU A 312 21.04 -7.76 13.78
C GLU A 312 20.77 -7.36 15.23
N GLU A 313 21.28 -6.22 15.64
CA GLU A 313 21.15 -5.74 17.02
C GLU A 313 19.76 -5.20 17.33
N TYR A 314 19.11 -4.46 16.40
CA TYR A 314 17.95 -3.64 16.70
C TYR A 314 16.63 -4.20 16.17
N ILE A 315 16.62 -5.08 15.16
CA ILE A 315 15.41 -5.55 14.49
C ILE A 315 15.20 -7.05 14.73
N ASP A 316 14.03 -7.41 15.28
CA ASP A 316 13.60 -8.80 15.42
C ASP A 316 12.98 -9.31 14.13
N SER A 317 12.03 -8.57 13.59
CA SER A 317 11.26 -9.03 12.44
C SER A 317 10.88 -7.88 11.51
N TRP A 318 10.78 -8.20 10.22
CA TRP A 318 10.15 -7.40 9.19
C TRP A 318 8.89 -8.09 8.70
N ILE A 319 7.73 -7.46 8.88
CA ILE A 319 6.46 -7.87 8.29
C ILE A 319 6.25 -7.05 7.01
N ASN A 320 6.40 -7.71 5.88
CA ASN A 320 6.20 -7.16 4.54
C ASN A 320 4.75 -7.45 4.09
N ILE A 321 3.89 -6.44 4.13
CA ILE A 321 2.48 -6.54 3.77
C ILE A 321 2.28 -6.03 2.36
N SER A 322 1.92 -6.91 1.43
CA SER A 322 1.65 -6.58 0.01
C SER A 322 2.72 -5.67 -0.61
N GLY A 323 3.99 -5.90 -0.26
CA GLY A 323 5.11 -5.07 -0.72
C GLY A 323 5.33 -5.20 -2.21
N CYS A 324 5.48 -4.07 -2.91
CA CYS A 324 5.79 -4.03 -4.33
C CYS A 324 7.29 -4.20 -4.59
N MET A 325 7.85 -5.34 -4.15
CA MET A 325 9.31 -5.54 -4.12
C MET A 325 9.97 -5.49 -5.50
N LEU A 326 9.27 -5.89 -6.57
CA LEU A 326 9.75 -5.80 -7.95
C LEU A 326 8.98 -4.75 -8.78
N GLY A 327 8.34 -3.82 -8.11
CA GLY A 327 7.57 -2.73 -8.70
C GLY A 327 6.08 -3.03 -8.86
N ALA A 328 5.37 -2.05 -9.41
CA ALA A 328 3.95 -2.13 -9.78
C ALA A 328 3.80 -1.74 -11.26
N LEU A 329 3.32 -2.66 -12.08
CA LEU A 329 3.27 -2.46 -13.54
C LEU A 329 2.41 -1.26 -13.94
N LYS A 330 1.38 -0.92 -13.16
CA LYS A 330 0.48 0.22 -13.39
C LYS A 330 1.19 1.60 -13.34
N ASP A 331 2.39 1.68 -12.77
CA ASP A 331 3.13 2.95 -12.72
C ASP A 331 3.68 3.34 -14.09
N VAL A 332 3.89 2.37 -14.99
CA VAL A 332 4.32 2.66 -16.36
C VAL A 332 3.26 3.48 -17.12
N PRO A 333 2.00 3.04 -17.28
CA PRO A 333 0.99 3.85 -17.96
C PRO A 333 0.65 5.14 -17.21
N ALA A 334 0.69 5.15 -15.88
CA ALA A 334 0.49 6.37 -15.10
C ALA A 334 1.49 7.48 -15.49
N VAL A 335 2.76 7.13 -15.59
CA VAL A 335 3.84 8.06 -15.97
C VAL A 335 3.85 8.32 -17.49
N LEU A 336 3.62 7.30 -18.31
CA LEU A 336 3.69 7.39 -19.77
C LEU A 336 2.55 8.24 -20.34
N SER A 337 1.30 7.95 -19.95
CA SER A 337 0.10 8.54 -20.54
C SER A 337 -0.93 9.11 -19.56
N GLY A 338 -0.63 9.08 -18.25
CA GLY A 338 -1.55 9.57 -17.22
C GLY A 338 -2.81 8.70 -17.06
N GLU A 339 -2.72 7.42 -17.47
CA GLU A 339 -3.82 6.46 -17.46
C GLU A 339 -3.48 5.23 -16.62
N MET A 340 -4.48 4.52 -16.19
CA MET A 340 -4.39 3.22 -15.54
C MET A 340 -5.76 2.53 -15.63
N LYS A 341 -5.89 1.29 -15.17
CA LYS A 341 -7.14 0.53 -15.18
C LYS A 341 -8.35 1.36 -14.71
N ASP A 342 -8.21 2.01 -13.56
CA ASP A 342 -9.31 2.75 -12.94
C ASP A 342 -9.81 3.91 -13.81
N THR A 343 -8.95 4.53 -14.62
CA THR A 343 -9.34 5.57 -15.58
C THR A 343 -9.84 4.99 -16.90
N ALA A 344 -9.29 3.86 -17.34
CA ALA A 344 -9.69 3.18 -18.58
C ALA A 344 -11.09 2.58 -18.51
N GLN A 345 -11.50 2.10 -17.33
CA GLN A 345 -12.80 1.47 -17.09
C GLN A 345 -13.95 2.47 -16.88
N LEU A 346 -13.68 3.77 -16.84
CA LEU A 346 -14.71 4.78 -16.75
C LEU A 346 -15.57 4.82 -18.04
N ASN A 347 -16.87 5.05 -17.89
CA ASN A 347 -17.72 5.27 -19.06
C ASN A 347 -17.35 6.58 -19.79
N ALA A 348 -17.71 6.71 -21.05
CA ALA A 348 -17.33 7.84 -21.91
C ALA A 348 -17.67 9.22 -21.32
N PHE A 349 -18.78 9.34 -20.59
CA PHE A 349 -19.19 10.60 -19.95
C PHE A 349 -18.26 10.93 -18.77
N ALA A 350 -17.90 9.95 -17.93
CA ALA A 350 -16.99 10.13 -16.82
C ALA A 350 -15.55 10.40 -17.31
N VAL A 351 -15.11 9.75 -18.39
CA VAL A 351 -13.84 10.06 -19.06
C VAL A 351 -13.82 11.50 -19.55
N TYR A 352 -14.88 11.95 -20.25
CA TYR A 352 -14.97 13.33 -20.72
C TYR A 352 -14.90 14.34 -19.58
N GLY A 353 -15.64 14.11 -18.49
CA GLY A 353 -15.60 14.94 -17.29
C GLY A 353 -14.21 14.98 -16.65
N LEU A 354 -13.57 13.82 -16.50
CA LEU A 354 -12.21 13.71 -15.97
C LEU A 354 -11.20 14.47 -16.83
N GLU A 355 -11.25 14.32 -18.16
CA GLU A 355 -10.34 15.01 -19.09
C GLU A 355 -10.51 16.54 -19.03
N LYS A 356 -11.73 17.05 -18.85
CA LYS A 356 -11.95 18.49 -18.65
C LYS A 356 -11.45 19.00 -17.30
N PHE A 357 -11.57 18.19 -16.26
CA PHE A 357 -11.20 18.57 -14.90
C PHE A 357 -9.70 18.36 -14.64
N LEU A 358 -9.16 17.20 -14.97
CA LEU A 358 -7.76 16.79 -14.80
C LEU A 358 -7.35 15.93 -16.00
N SER A 359 -6.85 16.59 -17.04
CA SER A 359 -6.50 15.94 -18.30
C SER A 359 -5.44 14.86 -18.13
N ARG A 360 -5.34 13.94 -19.09
CA ARG A 360 -4.28 12.90 -19.13
C ARG A 360 -2.89 13.52 -19.02
N TYR A 361 -2.64 14.61 -19.75
CA TYR A 361 -1.39 15.35 -19.67
C TYR A 361 -1.11 15.87 -18.25
N GLU A 362 -2.09 16.49 -17.61
CA GLU A 362 -1.94 16.96 -16.23
C GLU A 362 -1.69 15.81 -15.24
N ARG A 363 -2.37 14.67 -15.43
CA ARG A 363 -2.13 13.48 -14.60
C ARG A 363 -0.72 12.93 -14.79
N ALA A 364 -0.25 12.77 -16.04
CA ALA A 364 1.12 12.34 -16.32
C ALA A 364 2.16 13.32 -15.75
N GLU A 365 1.93 14.64 -15.89
CA GLU A 365 2.80 15.67 -15.32
C GLU A 365 2.88 15.57 -13.79
N ILE A 366 1.74 15.35 -13.12
CA ILE A 366 1.67 15.18 -11.67
C ILE A 366 2.45 13.92 -11.24
N PHE A 367 2.23 12.78 -11.89
CA PHE A 367 2.94 11.54 -11.57
C PHE A 367 4.46 11.67 -11.78
N ARG A 368 4.90 12.29 -12.88
CA ARG A 368 6.32 12.56 -13.14
C ARG A 368 6.93 13.48 -12.09
N ALA A 369 6.18 14.49 -11.62
CA ALA A 369 6.62 15.41 -10.57
C ALA A 369 6.58 14.82 -9.15
N MET A 370 6.35 13.52 -9.03
CA MET A 370 6.40 12.75 -7.77
C MET A 370 7.36 11.56 -7.94
N PRO A 371 8.69 11.81 -8.06
CA PRO A 371 9.66 10.78 -8.44
C PRO A 371 9.77 9.62 -7.45
N GLY A 372 9.25 9.77 -6.22
CA GLY A 372 9.15 8.67 -5.28
C GLY A 372 8.29 7.51 -5.80
N LEU A 373 7.21 7.79 -6.53
CA LEU A 373 6.35 6.76 -7.15
C LEU A 373 7.13 5.92 -8.17
N SER A 374 8.08 6.53 -8.87
CA SER A 374 8.89 5.83 -9.89
C SER A 374 9.88 4.81 -9.31
N SER A 375 10.03 4.73 -7.99
CA SER A 375 10.70 3.59 -7.33
C SER A 375 9.98 2.27 -7.61
N MET A 376 8.67 2.34 -7.89
CA MET A 376 7.83 1.19 -8.18
C MET A 376 7.74 0.85 -9.68
N LEU A 377 8.50 1.50 -10.56
CA LEU A 377 8.65 1.02 -11.93
C LEU A 377 9.19 -0.42 -11.94
N PRO A 378 8.77 -1.27 -12.90
CA PRO A 378 9.09 -2.69 -12.88
C PRO A 378 10.60 -2.96 -12.92
N MET A 379 11.05 -3.83 -12.02
CA MET A 379 12.43 -4.25 -11.86
C MET A 379 12.67 -5.63 -12.46
N GLY A 380 13.90 -5.90 -12.87
CA GLY A 380 14.32 -7.22 -13.34
C GLY A 380 14.08 -7.48 -14.83
N GLY A 381 13.41 -6.56 -15.54
CA GLY A 381 13.19 -6.66 -16.99
C GLY A 381 12.66 -8.02 -17.44
N ASN A 382 13.14 -8.50 -18.58
CA ASN A 382 12.69 -9.77 -19.15
C ASN A 382 13.02 -11.00 -18.27
N ALA A 383 14.03 -10.90 -17.41
CA ALA A 383 14.37 -11.99 -16.49
C ALA A 383 13.22 -12.35 -15.53
N VAL A 384 12.45 -11.35 -15.13
CA VAL A 384 11.31 -11.52 -14.22
C VAL A 384 9.97 -11.55 -14.97
N TRP A 385 9.78 -10.64 -15.94
CA TRP A 385 8.47 -10.37 -16.52
C TRP A 385 8.23 -11.10 -17.85
N GLY A 386 9.25 -11.83 -18.34
CA GLY A 386 9.18 -12.54 -19.62
C GLY A 386 9.58 -11.69 -20.81
N ASP A 387 9.61 -12.33 -21.97
CA ASP A 387 9.94 -11.76 -23.26
C ASP A 387 8.85 -12.08 -24.30
N GLU A 388 9.12 -11.80 -25.58
CA GLU A 388 8.16 -12.04 -26.65
C GLU A 388 7.82 -13.54 -26.86
N THR A 389 8.59 -14.46 -26.28
CA THR A 389 8.39 -15.90 -26.39
C THR A 389 7.58 -16.50 -25.25
N GLY A 390 7.60 -15.86 -24.08
CA GLY A 390 6.86 -16.33 -22.90
C GLY A 390 7.15 -15.52 -21.64
N ALA A 391 6.21 -15.62 -20.69
CA ALA A 391 6.35 -15.06 -19.35
C ALA A 391 6.20 -16.15 -18.29
N PRO A 392 6.80 -16.01 -17.09
CA PRO A 392 6.70 -16.99 -16.01
C PRO A 392 5.27 -17.30 -15.59
N ASP A 393 4.40 -16.30 -15.64
CA ASP A 393 3.00 -16.32 -15.21
C ASP A 393 2.00 -16.43 -16.37
N ASP A 394 2.46 -16.84 -17.57
CA ASP A 394 1.55 -17.17 -18.66
C ASP A 394 0.64 -18.36 -18.30
N VAL A 395 -0.64 -18.23 -18.63
CA VAL A 395 -1.66 -19.24 -18.38
C VAL A 395 -2.22 -19.79 -19.68
N GLU A 396 -2.65 -21.06 -19.66
CA GLU A 396 -3.21 -21.72 -20.84
C GLU A 396 -4.49 -21.00 -21.30
N GLY A 397 -4.58 -20.74 -22.61
CA GLY A 397 -5.74 -20.09 -23.23
C GLY A 397 -5.77 -18.58 -23.18
N GLN A 398 -4.75 -17.92 -22.63
CA GLN A 398 -4.65 -16.45 -22.67
C GLN A 398 -4.35 -15.91 -24.08
N ASN A 399 -4.65 -14.64 -24.31
CA ASN A 399 -4.42 -13.95 -25.58
C ASN A 399 -2.97 -13.44 -25.70
N GLY A 400 -2.06 -14.31 -26.09
CA GLY A 400 -0.63 -14.00 -26.23
C GLY A 400 0.10 -13.91 -24.90
N THR A 401 1.43 -13.89 -24.93
CA THR A 401 2.26 -13.88 -23.73
C THR A 401 2.20 -12.54 -22.98
N TYR A 402 2.20 -12.58 -21.65
CA TYR A 402 2.37 -11.42 -20.77
C TYR A 402 3.74 -10.74 -20.95
N GLY A 403 4.74 -11.43 -21.52
CA GLY A 403 6.04 -10.86 -21.84
C GLY A 403 5.97 -9.72 -22.85
N ASN A 404 4.93 -9.68 -23.70
CA ASN A 404 4.56 -8.52 -24.49
C ASN A 404 3.82 -7.51 -23.61
N PHE A 405 4.56 -6.67 -22.90
CA PHE A 405 4.04 -5.79 -21.88
C PHE A 405 3.27 -4.58 -22.45
N LEU A 406 3.85 -3.83 -23.42
CA LEU A 406 3.12 -2.82 -24.19
C LEU A 406 2.85 -3.36 -25.59
N ARG A 407 1.57 -3.51 -25.92
CA ARG A 407 1.09 -4.10 -27.18
C ARG A 407 0.53 -3.03 -28.10
N PHE A 408 0.95 -3.01 -29.35
CA PHE A 408 0.49 -2.05 -30.34
C PHE A 408 -0.33 -2.76 -31.41
N ARG A 409 -1.56 -2.30 -31.65
CA ARG A 409 -2.50 -2.95 -32.57
C ARG A 409 -2.03 -2.90 -34.05
N ASN A 410 -1.35 -1.83 -34.45
CA ASN A 410 -0.92 -1.61 -35.82
C ASN A 410 0.61 -1.57 -35.91
N ALA A 411 1.20 -2.57 -36.54
CA ALA A 411 2.64 -2.63 -36.81
C ALA A 411 3.20 -1.43 -37.61
N ASN A 412 2.32 -0.64 -38.24
CA ASN A 412 2.65 0.56 -39.00
C ASN A 412 2.56 1.86 -38.17
N SER A 413 2.44 1.78 -36.83
CA SER A 413 2.45 2.98 -36.02
C SER A 413 3.83 3.65 -36.10
N THR A 414 3.86 4.98 -36.17
CA THR A 414 5.10 5.77 -36.12
C THR A 414 5.86 5.62 -34.81
N LEU A 415 5.27 4.97 -33.80
CA LEU A 415 5.80 4.82 -32.43
C LEU A 415 6.71 3.60 -32.30
N THR A 416 6.28 2.43 -32.77
CA THR A 416 7.05 1.20 -32.75
C THR A 416 6.51 0.19 -33.75
N SER A 417 7.40 -0.64 -34.30
CA SER A 417 7.05 -1.71 -35.24
C SER A 417 6.77 -3.06 -34.55
N LYS A 418 6.97 -3.14 -33.24
CA LYS A 418 6.78 -4.38 -32.44
C LYS A 418 6.18 -4.06 -31.08
N ASN A 419 5.63 -5.09 -30.43
CA ASN A 419 5.32 -5.02 -29.01
C ASN A 419 6.60 -4.84 -28.19
N LEU A 420 6.48 -4.23 -27.01
CA LEU A 420 7.61 -3.98 -26.12
C LEU A 420 7.51 -4.92 -24.90
N THR A 421 8.64 -5.52 -24.56
CA THR A 421 8.83 -6.20 -23.30
C THR A 421 9.04 -5.19 -22.16
N VAL A 422 9.13 -5.63 -20.91
CA VAL A 422 9.47 -4.73 -19.79
C VAL A 422 10.86 -4.11 -19.98
N THR A 423 11.83 -4.88 -20.49
CA THR A 423 13.18 -4.34 -20.80
C THR A 423 13.14 -3.26 -21.87
N ASP A 424 12.33 -3.41 -22.92
CA ASP A 424 12.15 -2.42 -23.98
C ASP A 424 11.36 -1.20 -23.51
N THR A 425 10.48 -1.39 -22.53
CA THR A 425 9.53 -0.36 -22.09
C THR A 425 10.20 0.78 -21.33
N LEU A 426 11.20 0.53 -20.48
CA LEU A 426 11.86 1.62 -19.75
C LEU A 426 12.58 2.60 -20.68
N PRO A 427 13.39 2.18 -21.68
CA PRO A 427 13.93 3.09 -22.70
C PRO A 427 12.86 3.83 -23.49
N PHE A 428 11.75 3.15 -23.82
CA PHE A 428 10.62 3.77 -24.52
C PHE A 428 9.95 4.84 -23.64
N LEU A 429 9.71 4.56 -22.37
CA LEU A 429 9.18 5.51 -21.39
C LEU A 429 10.06 6.76 -21.32
N PHE A 430 11.37 6.60 -21.11
CA PHE A 430 12.30 7.71 -21.01
C PHE A 430 12.49 8.50 -22.31
N LYS A 431 12.23 7.89 -23.46
CA LYS A 431 12.19 8.62 -24.76
C LYS A 431 10.93 9.48 -24.88
N ASN A 432 9.83 9.09 -24.25
CA ASN A 432 8.53 9.76 -24.32
C ASN A 432 8.21 10.61 -23.06
N THR A 433 9.20 10.85 -22.22
CA THR A 433 9.12 11.74 -21.05
C THR A 433 10.19 12.82 -21.13
N GLU A 434 10.10 13.82 -20.27
CA GLU A 434 11.04 14.93 -20.23
C GLU A 434 12.42 14.48 -19.71
N GLN A 435 13.48 15.13 -20.20
CA GLN A 435 14.86 14.78 -19.83
C GLN A 435 15.11 14.87 -18.33
N TRP A 436 14.55 15.90 -17.65
CA TRP A 436 14.69 16.07 -16.20
C TRP A 436 14.16 14.85 -15.42
N TYR A 437 13.02 14.29 -15.87
CA TYR A 437 12.44 13.09 -15.25
C TYR A 437 13.36 11.88 -15.42
N LYS A 438 13.83 11.63 -16.63
CA LYS A 438 14.78 10.55 -16.93
C LYS A 438 16.02 10.64 -16.04
N ASP A 439 16.65 11.82 -15.98
CA ASP A 439 17.90 12.02 -15.23
C ASP A 439 17.66 11.79 -13.71
N MET A 440 16.54 12.28 -13.19
CA MET A 440 16.17 12.10 -11.78
C MET A 440 15.94 10.63 -11.43
N ILE A 441 15.21 9.88 -12.28
CA ILE A 441 14.90 8.49 -11.98
C ILE A 441 16.15 7.61 -12.13
N LEU A 442 16.94 7.77 -13.19
CA LEU A 442 18.14 6.96 -13.41
C LEU A 442 19.24 7.23 -12.37
N SER A 443 19.30 8.44 -11.80
CA SER A 443 20.22 8.74 -10.69
C SER A 443 19.74 8.20 -9.33
N SER A 444 18.45 7.97 -9.17
CA SER A 444 17.83 7.60 -7.89
C SER A 444 17.58 6.10 -7.75
N TYR A 445 17.26 5.41 -8.85
CA TYR A 445 16.78 4.02 -8.82
C TYR A 445 17.37 3.18 -9.93
N SER A 446 17.67 1.92 -9.62
CA SER A 446 18.08 0.90 -10.58
C SER A 446 16.98 -0.14 -10.76
N HIS A 447 16.76 -0.57 -12.01
CA HIS A 447 15.71 -1.51 -12.39
C HIS A 447 16.26 -2.81 -12.99
N GLY A 448 17.57 -3.03 -12.86
CA GLY A 448 18.29 -4.15 -13.45
C GLY A 448 18.24 -5.44 -12.64
N VAL A 449 19.15 -6.35 -13.01
CA VAL A 449 19.44 -7.61 -12.31
C VAL A 449 20.96 -7.74 -12.15
N ALA A 450 21.43 -8.13 -10.99
CA ALA A 450 22.83 -8.50 -10.82
C ALA A 450 23.11 -9.87 -11.44
N HIS A 451 24.20 -9.96 -12.21
CA HIS A 451 24.54 -11.18 -12.96
C HIS A 451 25.22 -12.26 -12.11
N ASN A 452 25.78 -11.90 -10.98
CA ASN A 452 26.50 -12.81 -10.08
C ASN A 452 26.55 -12.26 -8.65
N THR A 453 26.98 -13.08 -7.71
CA THR A 453 27.11 -12.73 -6.29
C THR A 453 28.08 -11.56 -6.06
N LYS A 454 29.18 -11.50 -6.83
CA LYS A 454 30.14 -10.38 -6.70
C LYS A 454 29.48 -9.04 -7.02
N GLN A 455 28.66 -8.96 -8.07
CA GLN A 455 27.92 -7.73 -8.39
C GLN A 455 26.94 -7.35 -7.27
N VAL A 456 26.24 -8.33 -6.67
CA VAL A 456 25.37 -8.07 -5.53
C VAL A 456 26.15 -7.44 -4.37
N GLU A 457 27.34 -7.94 -4.07
CA GLU A 457 28.19 -7.36 -3.02
C GLU A 457 28.76 -5.98 -3.40
N ASP A 458 29.23 -5.80 -4.62
CA ASP A 458 29.72 -4.50 -5.10
C ASP A 458 28.60 -3.44 -5.07
N ASN A 459 27.37 -3.84 -5.35
CA ASN A 459 26.18 -2.97 -5.38
C ASN A 459 25.76 -2.48 -3.98
N GLN A 460 26.21 -3.12 -2.89
CA GLN A 460 25.92 -2.66 -1.52
C GLN A 460 26.44 -1.24 -1.26
N GLN A 461 27.38 -0.75 -2.06
CA GLN A 461 27.94 0.61 -1.96
C GLN A 461 27.22 1.63 -2.86
N ILE A 462 26.18 1.23 -3.61
CA ILE A 462 25.51 2.07 -4.62
C ILE A 462 24.07 2.34 -4.20
N PRO A 463 23.76 3.52 -3.64
CA PRO A 463 22.41 3.82 -3.10
C PRO A 463 21.25 3.61 -4.07
N ALA A 464 21.44 3.92 -5.37
CA ALA A 464 20.41 3.71 -6.37
C ALA A 464 19.98 2.23 -6.53
N LYS A 465 20.80 1.28 -6.05
CA LYS A 465 20.54 -0.16 -6.12
C LYS A 465 19.92 -0.74 -4.85
N TRP A 466 19.92 -0.01 -3.76
CA TRP A 466 19.37 -0.49 -2.48
C TRP A 466 17.86 -0.71 -2.49
N VAL A 467 17.15 -0.11 -3.44
CA VAL A 467 15.71 -0.34 -3.62
C VAL A 467 15.41 -1.67 -4.32
N ASN A 468 16.37 -2.18 -5.09
CA ASN A 468 16.17 -3.32 -5.98
C ASN A 468 16.72 -4.63 -5.37
N PRO A 469 15.87 -5.55 -4.91
CA PRO A 469 16.31 -6.79 -4.26
C PRO A 469 16.91 -7.82 -5.24
N LEU A 470 16.88 -7.55 -6.56
CA LEU A 470 17.60 -8.34 -7.57
C LEU A 470 19.03 -7.84 -7.81
N GLU A 471 19.40 -6.71 -7.21
CA GLU A 471 20.73 -6.11 -7.33
C GLU A 471 21.42 -5.94 -5.97
N SER A 472 20.68 -6.10 -4.88
CA SER A 472 21.18 -6.03 -3.50
C SER A 472 20.74 -7.25 -2.70
N ARG A 473 21.23 -7.41 -1.49
CA ARG A 473 20.93 -8.55 -0.63
C ARG A 473 20.28 -8.14 0.69
N LEU A 474 19.68 -9.07 1.39
CA LEU A 474 19.27 -8.86 2.79
C LEU A 474 20.50 -8.53 3.66
N PRO A 475 20.31 -7.78 4.76
CA PRO A 475 21.36 -7.51 5.74
C PRO A 475 22.01 -8.78 6.29
N LEU A 476 23.24 -8.67 6.74
CA LEU A 476 23.94 -9.76 7.43
C LEU A 476 23.43 -9.91 8.87
N ALA A 477 22.16 -10.26 9.00
CA ALA A 477 21.43 -10.34 10.27
C ALA A 477 20.75 -11.70 10.42
N PRO A 478 21.47 -12.76 10.83
CA PRO A 478 20.94 -14.13 10.85
C PRO A 478 19.76 -14.35 11.78
N SER A 479 19.57 -13.51 12.81
CA SER A 479 18.42 -13.60 13.70
C SER A 479 17.19 -12.82 13.20
N LEU A 480 17.32 -12.00 12.17
CA LEU A 480 16.22 -11.32 11.53
C LEU A 480 15.23 -12.34 10.94
N LYS A 481 13.95 -12.06 11.06
CA LYS A 481 12.87 -12.85 10.45
C LYS A 481 12.09 -11.95 9.48
N VAL A 482 11.85 -12.43 8.28
CA VAL A 482 11.03 -11.74 7.28
C VAL A 482 9.73 -12.51 7.08
N TYR A 483 8.61 -11.84 7.30
CA TYR A 483 7.29 -12.38 7.07
C TYR A 483 6.64 -11.66 5.89
N CYS A 484 6.35 -12.37 4.82
CA CYS A 484 5.69 -11.84 3.64
C CYS A 484 4.21 -12.21 3.67
N PHE A 485 3.36 -11.23 3.88
CA PHE A 485 1.91 -11.40 3.94
C PHE A 485 1.28 -10.60 2.80
N TYR A 486 0.65 -11.27 1.83
CA TYR A 486 0.05 -10.59 0.69
C TYR A 486 -1.22 -11.28 0.19
N GLY A 487 -2.06 -10.49 -0.49
CA GLY A 487 -3.30 -10.96 -1.08
C GLY A 487 -3.10 -11.54 -2.46
N ILE A 488 -3.98 -12.49 -2.81
CA ILE A 488 -4.05 -13.12 -4.12
C ILE A 488 -5.50 -13.31 -4.56
N GLY A 489 -5.70 -13.63 -5.84
CA GLY A 489 -7.03 -13.93 -6.40
C GLY A 489 -7.81 -12.68 -6.82
N LYS A 490 -7.16 -11.52 -6.92
CA LYS A 490 -7.77 -10.31 -7.48
C LYS A 490 -7.08 -9.91 -8.78
N ALA A 491 -7.87 -9.77 -9.85
CA ALA A 491 -7.35 -9.36 -11.16
C ALA A 491 -6.54 -8.06 -11.06
N THR A 492 -5.30 -8.11 -11.55
CA THR A 492 -4.30 -7.06 -11.44
C THR A 492 -3.73 -6.73 -12.81
N GLU A 493 -3.44 -5.47 -13.07
CA GLU A 493 -2.90 -5.01 -14.35
C GLU A 493 -1.58 -5.70 -14.68
N ARG A 494 -1.48 -6.33 -15.87
CA ARG A 494 -0.31 -7.13 -16.24
C ARG A 494 0.35 -6.70 -17.55
N ALA A 495 -0.43 -6.22 -18.52
CA ALA A 495 0.05 -5.66 -19.79
C ALA A 495 -0.99 -4.68 -20.35
N TYR A 496 -0.64 -3.96 -21.40
CA TYR A 496 -1.46 -2.87 -21.90
C TYR A 496 -1.46 -2.81 -23.41
N TYR A 497 -2.62 -2.53 -23.99
CA TYR A 497 -2.75 -2.17 -25.42
C TYR A 497 -2.70 -0.66 -25.56
N TYR A 498 -1.78 -0.20 -26.41
CA TYR A 498 -1.58 1.21 -26.73
C TYR A 498 -1.88 1.49 -28.19
N ARG A 499 -2.28 2.72 -28.48
CA ARG A 499 -2.38 3.28 -29.81
C ARG A 499 -1.77 4.68 -29.85
N THR A 500 -1.53 5.19 -31.06
CA THR A 500 -1.21 6.60 -31.25
C THR A 500 -2.38 7.46 -30.78
N ASP A 501 -2.10 8.55 -30.10
CA ASP A 501 -3.11 9.52 -29.73
C ASP A 501 -3.35 10.46 -30.91
N ASP A 502 -4.53 10.35 -31.51
CA ASP A 502 -4.94 11.16 -32.64
C ASP A 502 -5.50 12.53 -32.22
N GLU A 503 -5.64 12.77 -30.90
CA GLU A 503 -6.14 14.02 -30.37
C GLU A 503 -5.01 14.93 -29.87
N PRO A 504 -4.70 16.04 -30.60
CA PRO A 504 -3.60 16.94 -30.23
C PRO A 504 -3.77 17.65 -28.89
N LEU A 505 -4.95 17.57 -28.28
CA LEU A 505 -5.27 18.25 -27.01
C LEU A 505 -4.58 17.63 -25.79
N SER A 506 -4.13 16.39 -25.88
CA SER A 506 -3.52 15.71 -24.74
C SER A 506 -2.05 16.08 -24.51
N GLY A 507 -1.34 16.51 -25.58
CA GLY A 507 0.11 16.72 -25.54
C GLY A 507 0.93 15.44 -25.34
N LEU A 508 0.29 14.26 -25.42
CA LEU A 508 0.90 12.94 -25.27
C LEU A 508 0.74 12.15 -26.57
N ASN A 509 1.81 11.46 -26.98
CA ASN A 509 1.83 10.75 -28.26
C ASN A 509 1.11 9.40 -28.23
N VAL A 510 0.80 8.88 -27.06
CA VAL A 510 0.23 7.54 -26.85
C VAL A 510 -0.93 7.58 -25.87
N THR A 511 -1.87 6.67 -26.05
CA THR A 511 -3.03 6.45 -25.17
C THR A 511 -3.37 4.97 -25.11
N LEU A 512 -4.01 4.52 -24.03
CA LEU A 512 -4.56 3.18 -23.93
C LEU A 512 -5.61 2.97 -25.04
N ASP A 513 -5.58 1.80 -25.68
CA ASP A 513 -6.59 1.41 -26.67
C ASP A 513 -7.79 0.76 -25.95
N THR A 514 -8.62 1.60 -25.36
CA THR A 514 -9.79 1.16 -24.57
C THR A 514 -10.87 0.45 -25.39
N ALA A 515 -10.74 0.41 -26.72
CA ALA A 515 -11.65 -0.33 -27.59
C ALA A 515 -11.38 -1.85 -27.58
N ILE A 516 -10.25 -2.29 -27.02
CA ILE A 516 -9.91 -3.71 -26.93
C ILE A 516 -10.51 -4.30 -25.67
N MET A 517 -11.36 -5.31 -25.84
CA MET A 517 -12.11 -5.99 -24.79
C MET A 517 -12.17 -7.50 -25.08
N GLY A 518 -12.27 -8.28 -24.03
CA GLY A 518 -12.58 -9.72 -24.09
C GLY A 518 -11.52 -10.64 -23.50
N GLY A 519 -11.93 -11.75 -22.94
CA GLY A 519 -11.06 -12.67 -22.21
C GLY A 519 -10.49 -12.03 -20.94
N ASP A 520 -9.17 -11.97 -20.87
CA ASP A 520 -8.38 -11.33 -19.81
C ASP A 520 -8.14 -9.81 -20.04
N ILE A 521 -8.77 -9.23 -21.07
CA ILE A 521 -8.59 -7.83 -21.48
C ILE A 521 -9.82 -7.00 -21.11
N ASP A 522 -9.61 -5.94 -20.35
CA ASP A 522 -10.64 -4.99 -19.97
C ASP A 522 -10.20 -3.55 -20.33
N HIS A 523 -10.86 -2.95 -21.35
CA HIS A 523 -10.56 -1.61 -21.87
C HIS A 523 -9.07 -1.39 -22.18
N GLY A 524 -8.46 -2.36 -22.90
CA GLY A 524 -7.05 -2.30 -23.30
C GLY A 524 -6.06 -2.66 -22.21
N VAL A 525 -6.53 -2.97 -21.02
CA VAL A 525 -5.72 -3.46 -19.89
C VAL A 525 -5.80 -4.98 -19.83
N VAL A 526 -4.67 -5.65 -19.94
CA VAL A 526 -4.56 -7.11 -19.79
C VAL A 526 -4.39 -7.43 -18.32
N MET A 527 -5.24 -8.31 -17.81
CA MET A 527 -5.29 -8.65 -16.40
C MET A 527 -4.52 -9.94 -16.13
N GLY A 528 -3.78 -9.97 -15.03
CA GLY A 528 -3.09 -11.13 -14.48
C GLY A 528 -3.44 -11.32 -13.00
N GLU A 529 -2.68 -12.14 -12.30
CA GLU A 529 -2.91 -12.45 -10.89
C GLU A 529 -2.18 -11.46 -9.98
N GLY A 530 -2.80 -11.16 -8.83
CA GLY A 530 -2.24 -10.31 -7.78
C GLY A 530 -3.29 -9.93 -6.73
N ASP A 531 -3.07 -8.79 -6.10
CA ASP A 531 -3.94 -8.23 -5.05
C ASP A 531 -4.83 -7.06 -5.54
N GLY A 532 -4.90 -6.85 -6.87
CA GLY A 532 -5.63 -5.75 -7.50
C GLY A 532 -4.79 -4.50 -7.76
N THR A 533 -3.57 -4.43 -7.23
CA THR A 533 -2.61 -3.32 -7.43
C THR A 533 -1.22 -3.84 -7.77
N VAL A 534 -0.74 -4.84 -7.04
CA VAL A 534 0.60 -5.43 -7.21
C VAL A 534 0.47 -6.85 -7.73
N ASN A 535 1.21 -7.15 -8.80
CA ASN A 535 1.22 -8.48 -9.40
C ASN A 535 1.87 -9.50 -8.47
N LEU A 536 1.41 -10.74 -8.57
CA LEU A 536 1.91 -11.87 -7.79
C LEU A 536 3.44 -12.04 -7.91
N LEU A 537 4.02 -11.87 -9.10
CA LEU A 537 5.48 -11.92 -9.28
C LEU A 537 6.21 -10.86 -8.45
N SER A 538 5.66 -9.65 -8.34
CA SER A 538 6.29 -8.59 -7.56
C SER A 538 6.22 -8.84 -6.05
N SER A 539 5.05 -9.19 -5.53
CA SER A 539 4.87 -9.44 -4.09
C SER A 539 5.49 -10.76 -3.64
N GLY A 540 5.47 -11.79 -4.50
CA GLY A 540 5.75 -13.17 -4.11
C GLY A 540 7.14 -13.69 -4.47
N TYR A 541 7.77 -13.24 -5.58
CA TYR A 541 9.00 -13.86 -6.07
C TYR A 541 10.15 -13.84 -5.06
N MET A 542 10.47 -12.66 -4.49
CA MET A 542 11.56 -12.56 -3.53
C MET A 542 11.29 -13.39 -2.27
N CYS A 543 10.07 -13.44 -1.82
CA CYS A 543 9.65 -14.16 -0.62
C CYS A 543 9.62 -15.68 -0.82
N SER A 544 9.20 -16.15 -1.99
CA SER A 544 9.08 -17.58 -2.28
C SER A 544 10.39 -18.23 -2.74
N LYS A 545 11.24 -17.48 -3.46
CA LYS A 545 12.49 -17.98 -4.03
C LYS A 545 13.68 -17.04 -3.84
N GLY A 546 13.60 -15.77 -4.24
CA GLY A 546 14.75 -14.87 -4.30
C GLY A 546 15.52 -14.81 -2.97
N TRP A 547 14.85 -14.46 -1.88
CA TRP A 547 15.48 -14.42 -0.54
C TRP A 547 15.71 -15.79 0.11
N LYS A 548 15.43 -16.90 -0.56
CA LYS A 548 15.87 -18.24 -0.18
C LYS A 548 17.17 -18.63 -0.88
N MET A 549 17.60 -17.85 -1.89
CA MET A 549 18.90 -18.03 -2.57
C MET A 549 20.02 -17.38 -1.76
N LYS A 550 21.17 -18.07 -1.65
CA LYS A 550 22.35 -17.57 -0.91
C LYS A 550 22.85 -16.23 -1.44
N ARG A 551 22.72 -15.97 -2.73
CA ARG A 551 23.09 -14.71 -3.40
C ARG A 551 22.42 -13.48 -2.76
N TYR A 552 21.13 -13.57 -2.47
CA TYR A 552 20.33 -12.48 -1.92
C TYR A 552 20.10 -12.59 -0.41
N ASN A 553 20.51 -13.71 0.19
CA ASN A 553 20.36 -13.97 1.63
C ASN A 553 21.57 -14.76 2.16
N PRO A 554 22.77 -14.18 2.14
CA PRO A 554 23.98 -14.90 2.57
C PRO A 554 24.00 -15.24 4.06
N ALA A 555 23.29 -14.47 4.89
CA ALA A 555 23.20 -14.70 6.34
C ALA A 555 22.20 -15.79 6.74
N GLY A 556 21.35 -16.26 5.82
CA GLY A 556 20.32 -17.25 6.13
C GLY A 556 19.15 -16.69 6.93
N VAL A 557 18.80 -15.42 6.71
CA VAL A 557 17.59 -14.80 7.29
C VAL A 557 16.38 -15.68 7.01
N GLN A 558 15.59 -15.98 8.05
CA GLN A 558 14.39 -16.77 7.90
C GLN A 558 13.32 -15.98 7.14
N VAL A 559 12.81 -16.52 6.04
CA VAL A 559 11.74 -15.91 5.24
C VAL A 559 10.53 -16.85 5.21
N LYS A 560 9.38 -16.38 5.67
CA LYS A 560 8.10 -17.11 5.65
C LYS A 560 7.06 -16.35 4.84
N THR A 561 6.29 -17.07 4.03
CA THR A 561 5.26 -16.52 3.16
C THR A 561 3.88 -17.02 3.59
N VAL A 562 2.93 -16.11 3.74
CA VAL A 562 1.51 -16.45 3.93
C VAL A 562 0.67 -15.67 2.92
N GLU A 563 0.09 -16.38 1.99
CA GLU A 563 -0.87 -15.84 1.03
C GLU A 563 -2.28 -15.82 1.59
N MET A 564 -3.02 -14.77 1.27
CA MET A 564 -4.41 -14.58 1.69
C MET A 564 -5.31 -14.54 0.46
N LEU A 565 -6.28 -15.44 0.40
CA LEU A 565 -7.28 -15.48 -0.67
C LEU A 565 -8.23 -14.28 -0.53
N HIS A 566 -8.43 -13.56 -1.64
CA HIS A 566 -9.39 -12.46 -1.71
C HIS A 566 -10.82 -13.03 -1.81
N GLU A 567 -11.49 -13.13 -0.67
CA GLU A 567 -12.87 -13.62 -0.53
C GLU A 567 -13.79 -12.53 0.05
N PRO A 568 -14.10 -11.45 -0.70
CA PRO A 568 -14.87 -10.34 -0.17
C PRO A 568 -16.32 -10.75 0.08
N ASP A 569 -16.88 -10.31 1.23
CA ASP A 569 -18.30 -10.35 1.47
C ASP A 569 -18.99 -9.22 0.68
N ARG A 570 -19.89 -9.59 -0.22
CA ARG A 570 -20.63 -8.65 -1.09
C ARG A 570 -21.50 -7.64 -0.32
N PHE A 571 -21.82 -7.92 0.93
CA PHE A 571 -22.68 -7.08 1.77
C PHE A 571 -21.91 -6.28 2.83
N SER A 572 -20.61 -6.51 2.95
CA SER A 572 -19.74 -5.78 3.87
C SER A 572 -19.06 -4.62 3.16
N PRO A 573 -18.97 -3.46 3.79
CA PRO A 573 -18.17 -2.36 3.27
C PRO A 573 -16.73 -2.84 3.02
N ARG A 574 -16.19 -2.55 1.83
CA ARG A 574 -14.81 -2.89 1.47
C ARG A 574 -14.48 -4.38 1.63
N GLY A 575 -15.47 -5.28 1.42
CA GLY A 575 -15.26 -6.72 1.40
C GLY A 575 -15.13 -7.42 2.75
N GLY A 576 -15.12 -6.71 3.85
CA GLY A 576 -15.14 -7.31 5.20
C GLY A 576 -13.85 -8.03 5.60
N PRO A 577 -13.90 -8.92 6.64
CA PRO A 577 -12.71 -9.49 7.29
C PRO A 577 -11.92 -10.51 6.47
N ASN A 578 -12.46 -10.99 5.34
CA ASN A 578 -11.79 -11.95 4.44
C ASN A 578 -11.30 -11.29 3.14
N THR A 579 -11.28 -9.97 3.09
CA THR A 579 -10.70 -9.27 1.94
C THR A 579 -9.17 -9.38 1.97
N ALA A 580 -8.58 -9.55 0.80
CA ALA A 580 -7.14 -9.52 0.61
C ALA A 580 -6.78 -8.63 -0.60
N ASP A 581 -7.59 -7.62 -0.87
CA ASP A 581 -7.27 -6.51 -1.76
C ASP A 581 -6.08 -5.73 -1.21
N HIS A 582 -5.31 -5.09 -2.08
CA HIS A 582 -4.07 -4.41 -1.74
C HIS A 582 -4.13 -3.50 -0.51
N VAL A 583 -5.20 -2.73 -0.35
CA VAL A 583 -5.39 -1.82 0.78
C VAL A 583 -6.26 -2.45 1.87
N ASP A 584 -7.34 -3.13 1.45
CA ASP A 584 -8.33 -3.67 2.38
C ASP A 584 -7.80 -4.85 3.19
N ILE A 585 -6.71 -5.49 2.74
CA ILE A 585 -5.98 -6.51 3.49
C ILE A 585 -5.58 -6.04 4.90
N LEU A 586 -5.30 -4.74 5.09
CA LEU A 586 -4.95 -4.16 6.40
C LEU A 586 -6.07 -4.31 7.44
N GLY A 587 -7.31 -4.54 6.99
CA GLY A 587 -8.46 -4.87 7.84
C GLY A 587 -8.78 -6.37 7.89
N SER A 588 -8.04 -7.21 7.20
CA SER A 588 -8.24 -8.65 7.18
C SER A 588 -8.05 -9.26 8.57
N ALA A 589 -8.94 -10.17 8.95
CA ALA A 589 -8.82 -10.88 10.23
C ALA A 589 -7.56 -11.75 10.27
N SER A 590 -7.23 -12.42 9.17
CA SER A 590 -6.04 -13.27 9.08
C SER A 590 -4.75 -12.46 9.20
N LEU A 591 -4.65 -11.32 8.48
CA LEU A 591 -3.47 -10.45 8.59
C LEU A 591 -3.30 -9.93 10.02
N ASN A 592 -4.38 -9.43 10.62
CA ASN A 592 -4.31 -8.89 11.98
C ASN A 592 -3.87 -9.95 12.99
N ASP A 593 -4.37 -11.19 12.88
CA ASP A 593 -3.93 -12.30 13.74
C ASP A 593 -2.43 -12.57 13.59
N LEU A 594 -1.92 -12.65 12.36
CA LEU A 594 -0.49 -12.87 12.08
C LEU A 594 0.39 -11.74 12.63
N ILE A 595 -0.03 -10.49 12.48
CA ILE A 595 0.68 -9.33 13.06
C ILE A 595 0.76 -9.46 14.58
N LEU A 596 -0.35 -9.81 15.25
CA LEU A 596 -0.38 -9.98 16.69
C LEU A 596 0.51 -11.14 17.18
N GLN A 597 0.58 -12.23 16.41
CA GLN A 597 1.48 -13.35 16.69
C GLN A 597 2.94 -12.90 16.68
N VAL A 598 3.37 -12.18 15.62
CA VAL A 598 4.75 -11.70 15.50
C VAL A 598 5.06 -10.66 16.57
N ALA A 599 4.22 -9.63 16.72
CA ALA A 599 4.41 -8.56 17.68
C ALA A 599 4.42 -9.06 19.14
N GLY A 600 3.65 -10.11 19.43
CA GLY A 600 3.61 -10.80 20.71
C GLY A 600 4.71 -11.85 20.92
N GLY A 601 5.68 -11.97 19.99
CA GLY A 601 6.82 -12.88 20.10
C GLY A 601 6.50 -14.35 19.81
N ARG A 602 5.44 -14.64 19.06
CA ARG A 602 5.02 -16.00 18.66
C ARG A 602 5.14 -16.23 17.14
N GLY A 603 5.85 -15.38 16.42
CA GLY A 603 5.98 -15.48 14.95
C GLY A 603 6.63 -16.77 14.44
N GLU A 604 7.41 -17.45 15.29
CA GLU A 604 8.01 -18.75 14.93
C GLU A 604 6.96 -19.84 14.66
N LEU A 605 5.78 -19.71 15.28
CA LEU A 605 4.68 -20.65 15.12
C LEU A 605 3.88 -20.47 13.83
N ILE A 606 4.13 -19.38 13.08
CA ILE A 606 3.49 -19.15 11.79
C ILE A 606 4.06 -20.13 10.76
N GLU A 607 3.17 -20.88 10.10
CA GLU A 607 3.52 -21.79 9.02
C GLU A 607 3.39 -21.10 7.66
N GLU A 608 4.24 -21.49 6.70
CA GLU A 608 4.09 -21.03 5.30
C GLU A 608 2.79 -21.55 4.70
N THR A 609 2.05 -20.63 4.08
CA THR A 609 0.81 -20.97 3.36
C THR A 609 0.84 -20.33 1.98
N ILE A 610 0.90 -21.14 0.94
CA ILE A 610 0.95 -20.71 -0.45
C ILE A 610 -0.20 -21.39 -1.18
N HIS A 611 -1.07 -20.58 -1.77
CA HIS A 611 -2.25 -21.02 -2.51
C HIS A 611 -2.12 -20.82 -4.03
N SER A 612 -1.31 -19.84 -4.43
CA SER A 612 -1.06 -19.48 -5.82
C SER A 612 -0.02 -20.37 -6.48
N ASN A 613 0.19 -20.16 -7.78
CA ASN A 613 1.24 -20.80 -8.53
C ASN A 613 2.61 -20.12 -8.41
N ILE A 614 2.84 -19.24 -7.40
CA ILE A 614 4.08 -18.46 -7.29
C ILE A 614 5.33 -19.34 -7.27
N LYS A 615 5.29 -20.52 -6.68
CA LYS A 615 6.44 -21.44 -6.70
C LYS A 615 6.78 -21.88 -8.12
N GLU A 616 5.79 -22.23 -8.92
CA GLU A 616 5.98 -22.60 -10.32
C GLU A 616 6.48 -21.40 -11.14
N TYR A 617 5.85 -20.24 -10.97
CA TYR A 617 6.26 -19.03 -11.66
C TYR A 617 7.70 -18.62 -11.30
N ALA A 618 8.06 -18.71 -10.03
CA ALA A 618 9.41 -18.39 -9.56
C ALA A 618 10.49 -19.31 -10.16
N GLU A 619 10.19 -20.58 -10.46
CA GLU A 619 11.14 -21.47 -11.15
C GLU A 619 11.37 -21.05 -12.62
N LYS A 620 10.42 -20.39 -13.25
CA LYS A 620 10.53 -19.89 -14.62
C LYS A 620 11.23 -18.53 -14.73
N VAL A 621 11.39 -17.81 -13.62
CA VAL A 621 12.12 -16.53 -13.58
C VAL A 621 13.60 -16.77 -13.84
N LYS A 622 14.15 -16.09 -14.86
CA LYS A 622 15.49 -16.33 -15.41
C LYS A 622 16.53 -15.36 -14.81
N VAL A 623 16.64 -15.30 -13.47
CA VAL A 623 17.76 -14.60 -12.85
C VAL A 623 19.03 -15.45 -13.03
N TYR A 624 20.17 -14.78 -13.18
CA TYR A 624 21.43 -15.48 -13.42
C TYR A 624 21.80 -16.35 -12.22
N GLU A 625 22.12 -17.62 -12.50
CA GLU A 625 22.69 -18.54 -11.52
C GLU A 625 24.20 -18.62 -11.76
N GLU A 626 24.98 -18.70 -10.68
CA GLU A 626 26.39 -19.01 -10.79
C GLU A 626 26.53 -20.49 -11.15
N SER A 627 27.25 -20.78 -12.25
CA SER A 627 27.60 -22.13 -12.70
C SER A 627 28.60 -22.81 -11.74
#